data_189de9b79222b8122abb209537f50723
#
_entry.id   189de9b79222b8122abb209537f50723
#
_cell.length_a   1.000
_cell.length_b   1.000
_cell.length_c   1.000
_cell.angle_alpha   90.00
_cell.angle_beta   90.00
_cell.angle_gamma   90.00
#
_symmetry.space_group_name_H-M   'P 1'
#
loop_
_entity.id
_entity.type
_entity.pdbx_description
1 polymer ?
#
loop_
_entity_poly.entity_id
_entity_poly.type
_entity_poly.pdbx_seq_one_letter_code
_entity_poly.pdbx_strand_id
1 'polypeptide(L)'
;GITGIYLNPIMEAESNHKYDTTDYTKIDPSFGNGDTMKVLCKEAHEKGIRIMVDAVFNHCGRKFAPWMDVLKNGKNSRYADWFMVENWEQIGKRADTRDRRFYSFAFSDGMPKLNTNNEEVIQYFCKICEDWIRDYDIDGIRFDVGNEVSHRFLKRIREHLKKIKPDIYLLGEIWHDASQWLLGDEYDSVMNYPLLSGIHDFFLDQTMKKEEFEYMVNRCYTMYMQQNNNVLFNLLDSHDTERLINRLHNLDIFYQQLAILFTLPGSPCIYYGTEI
;
A
#
# COMPACT_ATOMS: atom_id res chain seq x y z
N GLY A 1 2.72 24.21 -4.18
CA GLY A 1 3.13 23.07 -5.00
C GLY A 1 3.10 21.79 -4.19
N ILE A 2 3.19 20.66 -4.86
CA ILE A 2 3.29 19.35 -4.20
C ILE A 2 4.69 19.14 -3.64
N THR A 3 4.81 18.33 -2.58
CA THR A 3 6.08 17.98 -1.92
C THR A 3 6.38 16.48 -1.96
N GLY A 4 5.44 15.68 -2.44
CA GLY A 4 5.60 14.24 -2.63
C GLY A 4 4.71 13.70 -3.73
N ILE A 5 5.14 12.60 -4.35
CA ILE A 5 4.37 11.81 -5.31
C ILE A 5 4.33 10.37 -4.80
N TYR A 6 3.13 9.82 -4.68
CA TYR A 6 2.92 8.41 -4.46
C TYR A 6 2.58 7.73 -5.80
N LEU A 7 3.40 6.75 -6.17
CA LEU A 7 3.21 5.93 -7.37
C LEU A 7 2.52 4.62 -7.00
N ASN A 8 1.43 4.30 -7.68
CA ASN A 8 0.86 2.95 -7.67
C ASN A 8 1.90 1.94 -8.16
N PRO A 9 1.67 0.60 -8.06
CA PRO A 9 2.68 -0.39 -8.38
C PRO A 9 3.33 -0.17 -9.76
N ILE A 10 4.65 -0.18 -9.78
CA ILE A 10 5.47 0.06 -10.99
C ILE A 10 6.32 -1.14 -11.38
N MET A 11 6.33 -2.19 -10.57
CA MET A 11 7.12 -3.40 -10.84
C MET A 11 6.45 -4.27 -11.89
N GLU A 12 7.25 -5.14 -12.53
CA GLU A 12 6.78 -6.03 -13.60
C GLU A 12 5.61 -6.90 -13.13
N ALA A 13 4.51 -6.87 -13.89
CA ALA A 13 3.28 -7.61 -13.61
C ALA A 13 2.49 -7.91 -14.88
N GLU A 14 1.56 -8.88 -14.82
CA GLU A 14 0.75 -9.24 -15.98
C GLU A 14 -0.44 -8.30 -16.21
N SER A 15 -1.03 -7.81 -15.12
CA SER A 15 -2.20 -6.94 -15.19
C SER A 15 -1.85 -5.49 -15.49
N ASN A 16 -2.86 -4.73 -15.87
CA ASN A 16 -2.74 -3.28 -16.04
C ASN A 16 -2.54 -2.55 -14.70
N HIS A 17 -3.19 -3.01 -13.63
CA HIS A 17 -3.09 -2.41 -12.29
C HIS A 17 -1.79 -2.74 -11.54
N LYS A 18 -1.04 -3.78 -11.95
CA LYS A 18 0.25 -4.21 -11.42
C LYS A 18 0.25 -4.77 -9.98
N TYR A 19 -0.91 -4.97 -9.35
CA TYR A 19 -1.00 -5.62 -8.03
C TYR A 19 -0.77 -7.13 -8.07
N ASP A 20 -0.52 -7.72 -9.22
CA ASP A 20 -0.09 -9.11 -9.43
C ASP A 20 1.41 -9.17 -9.82
N THR A 21 2.26 -8.59 -9.01
CA THR A 21 3.71 -8.45 -9.27
C THR A 21 4.37 -9.79 -9.55
N THR A 22 5.09 -9.87 -10.66
CA THR A 22 5.80 -11.08 -11.12
C THR A 22 7.31 -10.98 -10.93
N ASP A 23 7.87 -9.77 -10.92
CA ASP A 23 9.29 -9.54 -10.64
C ASP A 23 9.48 -8.22 -9.90
N TYR A 24 9.86 -8.29 -8.63
CA TYR A 24 10.09 -7.12 -7.76
C TYR A 24 11.42 -6.41 -8.02
N THR A 25 12.28 -6.97 -8.88
CA THR A 25 13.58 -6.40 -9.24
C THR A 25 13.55 -5.56 -10.51
N LYS A 26 12.42 -5.57 -11.23
CA LYS A 26 12.28 -4.89 -12.52
C LYS A 26 11.12 -3.92 -12.54
N ILE A 27 11.38 -2.73 -13.05
CA ILE A 27 10.31 -1.79 -13.44
C ILE A 27 9.58 -2.36 -14.67
N ASP A 28 8.25 -2.30 -14.65
CA ASP A 28 7.44 -2.72 -15.80
C ASP A 28 7.77 -1.88 -17.04
N PRO A 29 7.97 -2.50 -18.21
CA PRO A 29 8.32 -1.80 -19.44
C PRO A 29 7.35 -0.68 -19.85
N SER A 30 6.10 -0.72 -19.37
CA SER A 30 5.12 0.37 -19.60
C SER A 30 5.54 1.69 -18.94
N PHE A 31 6.40 1.64 -17.92
CA PHE A 31 6.91 2.82 -17.18
C PHE A 31 8.38 3.12 -17.48
N GLY A 32 9.01 2.33 -18.37
CA GLY A 32 10.42 2.46 -18.71
C GLY A 32 11.27 1.37 -18.06
N ASN A 33 12.28 1.77 -17.30
CA ASN A 33 13.23 0.86 -16.65
C ASN A 33 13.85 1.49 -15.40
N GLY A 34 14.81 0.81 -14.77
CA GLY A 34 15.50 1.31 -13.59
C GLY A 34 16.21 2.65 -13.80
N ASP A 35 16.77 2.90 -14.99
CA ASP A 35 17.43 4.19 -15.28
C ASP A 35 16.40 5.31 -15.38
N THR A 36 15.23 5.04 -15.96
CA THR A 36 14.09 5.99 -15.98
C THR A 36 13.66 6.35 -14.57
N MET A 37 13.58 5.36 -13.67
CA MET A 37 13.21 5.60 -12.27
C MET A 37 14.27 6.42 -11.52
N LYS A 38 15.57 6.16 -11.75
CA LYS A 38 16.66 6.97 -11.19
C LYS A 38 16.57 8.43 -11.61
N VAL A 39 16.28 8.66 -12.90
CA VAL A 39 16.11 10.02 -13.43
C VAL A 39 14.91 10.70 -12.79
N LEU A 40 13.77 9.99 -12.68
CA LEU A 40 12.57 10.53 -12.04
C LEU A 40 12.84 10.96 -10.59
N CYS A 41 13.43 10.09 -9.78
CA CYS A 41 13.74 10.42 -8.38
C CYS A 41 14.70 11.60 -8.28
N LYS A 42 15.77 11.62 -9.08
CA LYS A 42 16.72 12.71 -9.09
C LYS A 42 16.07 14.06 -9.45
N GLU A 43 15.31 14.11 -10.54
CA GLU A 43 14.64 15.34 -10.96
C GLU A 43 13.55 15.80 -9.97
N ALA A 44 12.87 14.85 -9.33
CA ALA A 44 11.92 15.15 -8.27
C ALA A 44 12.63 15.79 -7.06
N HIS A 45 13.74 15.20 -6.59
CA HIS A 45 14.53 15.72 -5.48
C HIS A 45 15.09 17.11 -5.76
N GLU A 46 15.57 17.39 -6.98
CA GLU A 46 16.01 18.72 -7.40
C GLU A 46 14.90 19.78 -7.29
N LYS A 47 13.65 19.36 -7.31
CA LYS A 47 12.46 20.23 -7.13
C LYS A 47 11.88 20.17 -5.70
N GLY A 48 12.54 19.46 -4.78
CA GLY A 48 12.06 19.27 -3.40
C GLY A 48 10.85 18.33 -3.30
N ILE A 49 10.66 17.44 -4.27
CA ILE A 49 9.57 16.47 -4.31
C ILE A 49 10.09 15.08 -3.92
N ARG A 50 9.46 14.44 -2.97
CA ARG A 50 9.76 13.07 -2.51
C ARG A 50 8.98 12.03 -3.32
N ILE A 51 9.56 10.84 -3.49
CA ILE A 51 8.94 9.75 -4.25
C ILE A 51 8.65 8.57 -3.32
N MET A 52 7.38 8.14 -3.29
CA MET A 52 6.92 6.96 -2.59
C MET A 52 6.42 5.93 -3.60
N VAL A 53 6.79 4.67 -3.41
CA VAL A 53 6.39 3.54 -4.26
C VAL A 53 5.47 2.57 -3.51
N ASP A 54 4.68 1.81 -4.26
CA ASP A 54 3.80 0.77 -3.74
C ASP A 54 4.53 -0.56 -3.61
N ALA A 55 4.32 -1.26 -2.50
CA ALA A 55 4.91 -2.56 -2.16
C ALA A 55 3.82 -3.61 -1.98
N VAL A 56 3.65 -4.47 -2.98
CA VAL A 56 2.67 -5.56 -2.98
C VAL A 56 3.32 -6.81 -2.38
N PHE A 57 3.35 -6.91 -1.04
CA PHE A 57 4.07 -7.98 -0.32
C PHE A 57 3.13 -8.96 0.40
N ASN A 58 1.84 -8.68 0.46
CA ASN A 58 0.85 -9.62 0.97
C ASN A 58 0.68 -10.83 0.05
N HIS A 59 0.76 -10.62 -1.24
CA HIS A 59 0.61 -11.61 -2.30
C HIS A 59 1.54 -11.28 -3.47
N CYS A 60 1.64 -12.17 -4.43
CA CYS A 60 2.39 -11.95 -5.67
C CYS A 60 1.54 -12.32 -6.88
N GLY A 61 2.04 -12.08 -8.08
CA GLY A 61 1.44 -12.56 -9.30
C GLY A 61 1.70 -14.03 -9.55
N ARG A 62 0.84 -14.66 -10.35
CA ARG A 62 0.96 -16.09 -10.67
C ARG A 62 2.28 -16.46 -11.38
N LYS A 63 2.88 -15.54 -12.12
CA LYS A 63 4.17 -15.77 -12.79
C LYS A 63 5.39 -15.40 -11.94
N PHE A 64 5.22 -15.05 -10.68
CA PHE A 64 6.34 -14.89 -9.77
C PHE A 64 7.19 -16.18 -9.72
N ALA A 65 8.49 -16.08 -9.95
CA ALA A 65 9.36 -17.24 -10.13
C ALA A 65 9.29 -18.27 -8.99
N PRO A 66 9.30 -17.89 -7.70
CA PRO A 66 9.09 -18.84 -6.60
C PRO A 66 7.76 -19.58 -6.67
N TRP A 67 6.65 -18.89 -7.05
CA TRP A 67 5.35 -19.55 -7.20
C TRP A 67 5.32 -20.52 -8.38
N MET A 68 5.95 -20.15 -9.50
CA MET A 68 6.09 -21.05 -10.66
C MET A 68 6.87 -22.32 -10.32
N ASP A 69 7.91 -22.22 -9.49
CA ASP A 69 8.65 -23.36 -8.98
C ASP A 69 7.75 -24.25 -8.09
N VAL A 70 6.95 -23.65 -7.20
CA VAL A 70 5.99 -24.37 -6.36
C VAL A 70 4.93 -25.09 -7.21
N LEU A 71 4.40 -24.44 -8.24
CA LEU A 71 3.45 -25.08 -9.17
C LEU A 71 4.06 -26.29 -9.90
N LYS A 72 5.35 -26.23 -10.21
CA LYS A 72 6.08 -27.29 -10.93
C LYS A 72 6.51 -28.44 -10.02
N ASN A 73 7.04 -28.15 -8.84
CA ASN A 73 7.72 -29.11 -7.97
C ASN A 73 6.90 -29.49 -6.73
N GLY A 74 5.74 -28.85 -6.50
CA GLY A 74 4.87 -29.12 -5.36
C GLY A 74 5.60 -28.96 -4.04
N LYS A 75 5.40 -29.91 -3.13
CA LYS A 75 6.05 -29.94 -1.80
C LYS A 75 7.58 -30.00 -1.84
N ASN A 76 8.16 -30.42 -2.98
CA ASN A 76 9.60 -30.52 -3.16
C ASN A 76 10.24 -29.20 -3.62
N SER A 77 9.46 -28.16 -3.87
CA SER A 77 9.97 -26.83 -4.15
C SER A 77 10.72 -26.28 -2.94
N ARG A 78 11.88 -25.65 -3.17
CA ARG A 78 12.57 -24.90 -2.11
C ARG A 78 11.75 -23.70 -1.59
N TYR A 79 10.73 -23.27 -2.33
CA TYR A 79 9.85 -22.18 -2.00
C TYR A 79 8.50 -22.66 -1.44
N ALA A 80 8.34 -23.95 -1.12
CA ALA A 80 7.07 -24.49 -0.64
C ALA A 80 6.52 -23.71 0.57
N ASP A 81 7.39 -23.37 1.53
CA ASP A 81 7.04 -22.67 2.76
C ASP A 81 6.89 -21.13 2.59
N TRP A 82 7.16 -20.63 1.38
CA TRP A 82 6.89 -19.21 1.06
C TRP A 82 5.41 -18.90 0.87
N PHE A 83 4.59 -19.95 0.71
CA PHE A 83 3.17 -19.87 0.47
C PHE A 83 2.39 -20.75 1.44
N MET A 84 1.11 -20.43 1.63
CA MET A 84 0.23 -21.20 2.51
C MET A 84 -0.64 -22.13 1.66
N VAL A 85 -0.19 -23.37 1.44
CA VAL A 85 -0.84 -24.37 0.61
C VAL A 85 -1.45 -25.46 1.48
N GLU A 86 -2.75 -25.72 1.32
CA GLU A 86 -3.46 -26.79 2.03
C GLU A 86 -3.64 -28.03 1.16
N ASN A 87 -3.94 -27.89 -0.13
CA ASN A 87 -4.14 -29.02 -1.04
C ASN A 87 -3.16 -28.99 -2.23
N TRP A 88 -2.07 -29.71 -2.09
CA TRP A 88 -1.00 -29.78 -3.06
C TRP A 88 -1.37 -30.49 -4.38
N GLU A 89 -2.33 -31.41 -4.35
CA GLU A 89 -2.77 -32.13 -5.54
C GLU A 89 -3.53 -31.23 -6.50
N GLN A 90 -4.21 -30.21 -5.98
CA GLN A 90 -5.02 -29.28 -6.76
C GLN A 90 -4.40 -27.88 -6.93
N ILE A 91 -3.16 -27.68 -6.52
CA ILE A 91 -2.48 -26.38 -6.54
C ILE A 91 -2.49 -25.73 -7.92
N GLY A 92 -2.41 -26.51 -9.00
CA GLY A 92 -2.38 -26.04 -10.40
C GLY A 92 -3.73 -25.70 -11.01
N LYS A 93 -4.85 -26.01 -10.32
CA LYS A 93 -6.19 -25.74 -10.83
C LYS A 93 -6.40 -24.24 -11.09
N ARG A 94 -7.00 -23.91 -12.26
CA ARG A 94 -7.32 -22.55 -12.67
C ARG A 94 -8.79 -22.25 -12.36
N ALA A 95 -9.03 -21.84 -11.11
CA ALA A 95 -10.32 -21.42 -10.61
C ALA A 95 -10.13 -20.56 -9.34
N ASP A 96 -11.18 -19.91 -8.85
CA ASP A 96 -11.11 -19.23 -7.56
C ASP A 96 -10.65 -20.18 -6.45
N THR A 97 -10.09 -19.62 -5.37
CA THR A 97 -9.47 -20.38 -4.29
C THR A 97 -10.38 -20.58 -3.07
N ARG A 98 -11.72 -20.41 -3.23
CA ARG A 98 -12.69 -20.68 -2.16
C ARG A 98 -12.71 -22.15 -1.73
N ASP A 99 -12.17 -23.06 -2.57
CA ASP A 99 -11.90 -24.47 -2.22
C ASP A 99 -10.73 -24.65 -1.24
N ARG A 100 -10.05 -23.54 -0.83
CA ARG A 100 -8.94 -23.49 0.11
C ARG A 100 -7.70 -24.33 -0.28
N ARG A 101 -7.49 -24.60 -1.57
CA ARG A 101 -6.27 -25.33 -1.98
C ARG A 101 -4.98 -24.59 -1.64
N PHE A 102 -5.01 -23.25 -1.67
CA PHE A 102 -3.99 -22.35 -1.12
C PHE A 102 -4.63 -20.99 -0.78
N TYR A 103 -4.01 -20.25 0.09
CA TYR A 103 -4.43 -18.87 0.40
C TYR A 103 -4.07 -17.93 -0.74
N SER A 104 -4.95 -16.98 -1.03
CA SER A 104 -4.76 -15.99 -2.07
C SER A 104 -5.49 -14.69 -1.71
N PHE A 105 -5.07 -13.59 -2.29
CA PHE A 105 -5.80 -12.32 -2.18
C PHE A 105 -7.11 -12.39 -2.97
N ALA A 106 -8.20 -11.93 -2.37
CA ALA A 106 -9.55 -11.86 -2.97
C ALA A 106 -10.02 -13.18 -3.63
N PHE A 107 -9.56 -14.32 -3.12
CA PHE A 107 -9.81 -15.66 -3.70
C PHE A 107 -9.34 -15.82 -5.15
N SER A 108 -8.44 -14.98 -5.63
CA SER A 108 -7.86 -15.05 -6.97
C SER A 108 -6.75 -16.09 -7.04
N ASP A 109 -6.85 -17.06 -7.95
CA ASP A 109 -5.76 -18.00 -8.23
C ASP A 109 -4.54 -17.33 -8.88
N GLY A 110 -4.73 -16.11 -9.37
CA GLY A 110 -3.67 -15.26 -9.93
C GLY A 110 -2.84 -14.51 -8.89
N MET A 111 -3.30 -14.46 -7.63
CA MET A 111 -2.67 -13.68 -6.56
C MET A 111 -2.39 -14.53 -5.31
N PRO A 112 -1.49 -15.53 -5.39
CA PRO A 112 -1.15 -16.39 -4.25
C PRO A 112 -0.56 -15.58 -3.10
N LYS A 113 -1.06 -15.83 -1.87
CA LYS A 113 -0.63 -15.14 -0.66
C LYS A 113 0.73 -15.62 -0.22
N LEU A 114 1.60 -14.68 0.09
CA LEU A 114 2.92 -14.93 0.64
C LEU A 114 2.85 -15.22 2.15
N ASN A 115 3.64 -16.16 2.61
CA ASN A 115 3.84 -16.42 4.03
C ASN A 115 4.83 -15.41 4.62
N THR A 116 4.31 -14.25 4.99
CA THR A 116 5.12 -13.16 5.55
C THR A 116 5.67 -13.44 6.95
N ASN A 117 5.38 -14.61 7.56
CA ASN A 117 6.08 -15.11 8.75
C ASN A 117 7.32 -15.93 8.44
N ASN A 118 7.52 -16.35 7.19
CA ASN A 118 8.70 -17.09 6.77
C ASN A 118 9.94 -16.19 6.73
N GLU A 119 11.04 -16.62 7.33
CA GLU A 119 12.27 -15.83 7.44
C GLU A 119 12.91 -15.53 6.08
N GLU A 120 12.89 -16.48 5.13
CA GLU A 120 13.43 -16.25 3.79
C GLU A 120 12.60 -15.21 3.01
N VAL A 121 11.27 -15.23 3.18
CA VAL A 121 10.37 -14.21 2.60
C VAL A 121 10.70 -12.82 3.18
N ILE A 122 10.88 -12.72 4.52
CA ILE A 122 11.27 -11.48 5.17
C ILE A 122 12.60 -10.97 4.61
N GLN A 123 13.62 -11.83 4.54
CA GLN A 123 14.94 -11.45 4.03
C GLN A 123 14.88 -11.03 2.55
N TYR A 124 14.13 -11.75 1.74
CA TYR A 124 13.94 -11.42 0.33
C TYR A 124 13.37 -10.00 0.17
N PHE A 125 12.30 -9.66 0.86
CA PHE A 125 11.69 -8.33 0.73
C PHE A 125 12.48 -7.22 1.44
N CYS A 126 13.20 -7.52 2.50
CA CYS A 126 14.19 -6.58 3.05
C CYS A 126 15.22 -6.20 1.98
N LYS A 127 15.75 -7.19 1.25
CA LYS A 127 16.71 -6.94 0.17
C LYS A 127 16.09 -6.17 -0.99
N ILE A 128 14.87 -6.49 -1.40
CA ILE A 128 14.14 -5.76 -2.45
C ILE A 128 13.99 -4.26 -2.08
N CYS A 129 13.50 -3.98 -0.87
CA CYS A 129 13.33 -2.59 -0.43
C CYS A 129 14.68 -1.86 -0.29
N GLU A 130 15.73 -2.55 0.20
CA GLU A 130 17.09 -2.00 0.24
C GLU A 130 17.57 -1.61 -1.15
N ASP A 131 17.36 -2.48 -2.15
CA ASP A 131 17.75 -2.21 -3.53
C ASP A 131 16.99 -1.02 -4.11
N TRP A 132 15.67 -0.90 -3.86
CA TRP A 132 14.88 0.26 -4.28
C TRP A 132 15.42 1.57 -3.67
N ILE A 133 15.80 1.54 -2.38
CA ILE A 133 16.39 2.72 -1.73
C ILE A 133 17.78 3.05 -2.32
N ARG A 134 18.65 2.07 -2.49
CA ARG A 134 20.02 2.29 -2.98
C ARG A 134 20.08 2.66 -4.45
N ASP A 135 19.22 2.03 -5.27
CA ASP A 135 19.26 2.20 -6.72
C ASP A 135 18.46 3.41 -7.19
N TYR A 136 17.35 3.73 -6.51
CA TYR A 136 16.42 4.78 -6.95
C TYR A 136 16.33 5.96 -5.98
N ASP A 137 16.85 5.82 -4.76
CA ASP A 137 16.73 6.83 -3.69
C ASP A 137 15.29 7.20 -3.35
N ILE A 138 14.37 6.22 -3.31
CA ILE A 138 12.99 6.44 -2.91
C ILE A 138 12.87 6.95 -1.47
N ASP A 139 11.84 7.73 -1.18
CA ASP A 139 11.63 8.38 0.12
C ASP A 139 10.53 7.72 0.96
N GLY A 140 9.74 6.85 0.37
CA GLY A 140 8.68 6.16 1.07
C GLY A 140 8.23 4.88 0.40
N ILE A 141 7.56 4.03 1.18
CA ILE A 141 6.98 2.77 0.73
C ILE A 141 5.56 2.68 1.31
N ARG A 142 4.59 2.50 0.45
CA ARG A 142 3.21 2.15 0.83
C ARG A 142 3.04 0.65 0.74
N PHE A 143 2.60 0.02 1.80
CA PHE A 143 2.35 -1.43 1.86
C PHE A 143 0.89 -1.72 1.53
N ASP A 144 0.69 -2.36 0.39
CA ASP A 144 -0.59 -2.86 -0.08
C ASP A 144 -1.15 -3.92 0.88
N VAL A 145 -2.47 -3.88 1.15
CA VAL A 145 -3.13 -4.78 2.09
C VAL A 145 -2.35 -4.88 3.43
N GLY A 146 -1.98 -3.74 3.96
CA GLY A 146 -1.03 -3.62 5.08
C GLY A 146 -1.45 -4.31 6.37
N ASN A 147 -2.76 -4.53 6.57
CA ASN A 147 -3.30 -5.24 7.72
C ASN A 147 -3.20 -6.78 7.61
N GLU A 148 -2.92 -7.33 6.44
CA GLU A 148 -2.76 -8.78 6.25
C GLU A 148 -1.31 -9.24 6.20
N VAL A 149 -0.36 -8.30 6.16
CA VAL A 149 1.08 -8.58 6.31
C VAL A 149 1.38 -8.80 7.79
N SER A 150 2.22 -9.81 8.11
CA SER A 150 2.47 -10.15 9.52
C SER A 150 3.21 -9.04 10.27
N HIS A 151 2.87 -8.81 11.53
CA HIS A 151 3.57 -7.87 12.41
C HIS A 151 5.07 -8.14 12.50
N ARG A 152 5.47 -9.42 12.50
CA ARG A 152 6.88 -9.82 12.48
C ARG A 152 7.61 -9.29 11.24
N PHE A 153 7.00 -9.43 10.07
CA PHE A 153 7.54 -8.93 8.81
C PHE A 153 7.71 -7.40 8.86
N LEU A 154 6.67 -6.69 9.29
CA LEU A 154 6.68 -5.23 9.34
C LEU A 154 7.77 -4.69 10.28
N LYS A 155 7.90 -5.26 11.49
CA LYS A 155 8.96 -4.88 12.45
C LYS A 155 10.35 -5.11 11.87
N ARG A 156 10.57 -6.24 11.22
CA ARG A 156 11.87 -6.59 10.60
C ARG A 156 12.19 -5.68 9.40
N ILE A 157 11.23 -5.41 8.54
CA ILE A 157 11.42 -4.46 7.42
C ILE A 157 11.72 -3.07 7.96
N ARG A 158 10.92 -2.56 8.90
CA ARG A 158 11.19 -1.26 9.51
C ARG A 158 12.58 -1.17 10.10
N GLU A 159 12.96 -2.12 10.94
CA GLU A 159 14.29 -2.14 11.56
C GLU A 159 15.41 -2.12 10.51
N HIS A 160 15.24 -2.90 9.43
CA HIS A 160 16.21 -2.97 8.34
C HIS A 160 16.31 -1.65 7.57
N LEU A 161 15.19 -1.09 7.14
CA LEU A 161 15.16 0.08 6.27
C LEU A 161 15.53 1.37 7.00
N LYS A 162 15.12 1.53 8.27
CA LYS A 162 15.49 2.70 9.08
C LYS A 162 16.99 2.76 9.39
N LYS A 163 17.73 1.66 9.30
CA LYS A 163 19.21 1.66 9.36
C LYS A 163 19.85 2.18 8.08
N ILE A 164 19.20 2.02 6.94
CA ILE A 164 19.70 2.42 5.62
C ILE A 164 19.32 3.88 5.32
N LYS A 165 18.05 4.22 5.51
CA LYS A 165 17.49 5.56 5.31
C LYS A 165 16.57 5.89 6.49
N PRO A 166 17.07 6.57 7.55
CA PRO A 166 16.33 6.81 8.79
C PRO A 166 15.00 7.56 8.60
N ASP A 167 14.91 8.39 7.57
CA ASP A 167 13.73 9.19 7.24
C ASP A 167 12.81 8.54 6.20
N ILE A 168 13.08 7.30 5.76
CA ILE A 168 12.16 6.55 4.88
C ILE A 168 10.76 6.49 5.50
N TYR A 169 9.73 6.89 4.75
CA TYR A 169 8.35 6.91 5.21
C TYR A 169 7.67 5.58 4.92
N LEU A 170 7.16 4.90 5.95
CA LEU A 170 6.49 3.60 5.85
C LEU A 170 4.99 3.78 6.08
N LEU A 171 4.21 3.66 5.02
CA LEU A 171 2.78 3.86 4.99
C LEU A 171 2.04 2.53 4.85
N GLY A 172 1.10 2.22 5.75
CA GLY A 172 0.24 1.05 5.62
C GLY A 172 -1.11 1.38 4.99
N GLU A 173 -1.57 0.54 4.08
CA GLU A 173 -2.97 0.56 3.68
C GLU A 173 -3.79 -0.23 4.70
N ILE A 174 -4.55 0.48 5.52
CA ILE A 174 -5.47 -0.08 6.52
C ILE A 174 -6.75 0.73 6.50
N TRP A 175 -7.89 0.05 6.27
CA TRP A 175 -9.18 0.69 6.08
C TRP A 175 -9.97 0.96 7.38
N HIS A 176 -9.46 0.47 8.50
CA HIS A 176 -10.09 0.55 9.81
C HIS A 176 -9.12 1.12 10.87
N ASP A 177 -9.47 1.01 12.15
CA ASP A 177 -8.58 1.37 13.26
C ASP A 177 -7.23 0.64 13.12
N ALA A 178 -6.16 1.41 13.01
CA ALA A 178 -4.80 0.93 12.80
C ALA A 178 -3.91 1.05 14.05
N SER A 179 -4.51 1.21 15.24
CA SER A 179 -3.77 1.43 16.49
C SER A 179 -2.68 0.39 16.74
N GLN A 180 -2.92 -0.88 16.35
CA GLN A 180 -1.96 -1.98 16.55
C GLN A 180 -0.70 -1.88 15.68
N TRP A 181 -0.77 -1.18 14.55
CA TRP A 181 0.34 -1.01 13.60
C TRP A 181 1.11 0.30 13.77
N LEU A 182 0.60 1.21 14.64
CA LEU A 182 1.15 2.55 14.86
C LEU A 182 1.81 2.70 16.25
N LEU A 183 2.35 1.62 16.80
CA LEU A 183 3.03 1.60 18.09
C LEU A 183 4.49 2.08 18.03
N GLY A 184 4.98 2.45 16.84
CA GLY A 184 6.33 2.99 16.62
C GLY A 184 7.35 1.98 16.07
N ASP A 185 6.97 0.72 15.95
CA ASP A 185 7.85 -0.37 15.51
C ASP A 185 7.42 -1.03 14.17
N GLU A 186 6.36 -0.51 13.52
CA GLU A 186 5.86 -0.97 12.22
C GLU A 186 5.71 0.19 11.25
N TYR A 187 4.50 0.69 10.97
CA TYR A 187 4.29 1.84 10.09
C TYR A 187 4.58 3.17 10.80
N ASP A 188 5.00 4.17 10.02
CA ASP A 188 5.02 5.57 10.48
C ASP A 188 3.62 6.15 10.45
N SER A 189 2.80 5.71 9.48
CA SER A 189 1.46 6.20 9.22
C SER A 189 0.62 5.17 8.47
N VAL A 190 -0.67 5.48 8.34
CA VAL A 190 -1.63 4.74 7.52
C VAL A 190 -2.45 5.68 6.65
N MET A 191 -3.01 5.13 5.57
CA MET A 191 -4.03 5.83 4.78
C MET A 191 -5.28 6.02 5.65
N ASN A 192 -5.70 7.28 5.85
CA ASN A 192 -6.75 7.63 6.82
C ASN A 192 -8.16 7.41 6.25
N TYR A 193 -8.47 6.18 5.89
CA TYR A 193 -9.80 5.79 5.40
C TYR A 193 -10.94 6.04 6.40
N PRO A 194 -10.75 5.92 7.73
CA PRO A 194 -11.79 6.32 8.68
C PRO A 194 -12.21 7.79 8.53
N LEU A 195 -11.26 8.71 8.32
CA LEU A 195 -11.56 10.13 8.07
C LEU A 195 -12.26 10.31 6.72
N LEU A 196 -11.76 9.66 5.65
CA LEU A 196 -12.38 9.68 4.33
C LEU A 196 -13.85 9.27 4.40
N SER A 197 -14.13 8.10 5.02
CA SER A 197 -15.50 7.60 5.16
C SER A 197 -16.39 8.59 5.89
N GLY A 198 -15.94 9.14 7.01
CA GLY A 198 -16.73 10.11 7.76
C GLY A 198 -16.98 11.41 7.01
N ILE A 199 -16.02 11.87 6.20
CA ILE A 199 -16.22 13.05 5.33
C ILE A 199 -17.28 12.72 4.27
N HIS A 200 -17.22 11.55 3.64
CA HIS A 200 -18.21 11.12 2.65
C HIS A 200 -19.61 10.96 3.27
N ASP A 201 -19.72 10.30 4.41
CA ASP A 201 -20.99 10.09 5.13
C ASP A 201 -21.67 11.42 5.46
N PHE A 202 -20.87 12.45 5.82
CA PHE A 202 -21.41 13.76 6.17
C PHE A 202 -21.74 14.61 4.93
N PHE A 203 -20.81 14.75 3.97
CA PHE A 203 -20.96 15.71 2.87
C PHE A 203 -21.68 15.13 1.63
N LEU A 204 -21.53 13.84 1.35
CA LEU A 204 -22.05 13.21 0.14
C LEU A 204 -23.32 12.40 0.43
N ASP A 205 -23.24 11.47 1.36
CA ASP A 205 -24.31 10.53 1.63
C ASP A 205 -25.36 11.09 2.60
N GLN A 206 -25.00 12.15 3.35
CA GLN A 206 -25.83 12.84 4.33
C GLN A 206 -26.45 11.89 5.38
N THR A 207 -25.72 10.83 5.72
CA THR A 207 -26.10 9.83 6.70
C THR A 207 -25.67 10.18 8.11
N MET A 208 -24.80 11.20 8.26
CA MET A 208 -24.20 11.65 9.51
C MET A 208 -24.64 13.05 9.88
N LYS A 209 -25.03 13.30 11.14
CA LYS A 209 -25.31 14.63 11.65
C LYS A 209 -24.04 15.39 12.01
N LYS A 210 -24.16 16.72 12.20
CA LYS A 210 -23.03 17.58 12.55
C LYS A 210 -22.28 17.13 13.80
N GLU A 211 -23.01 16.79 14.86
CA GLU A 211 -22.44 16.38 16.14
C GLU A 211 -21.71 15.02 16.02
N GLU A 212 -22.24 14.14 15.19
CA GLU A 212 -21.62 12.84 14.88
C GLU A 212 -20.35 13.01 14.05
N PHE A 213 -20.35 13.96 13.11
CA PHE A 213 -19.17 14.32 12.32
C PHE A 213 -18.07 14.92 13.20
N GLU A 214 -18.40 15.86 14.09
CA GLU A 214 -17.46 16.43 15.04
C GLU A 214 -16.84 15.34 15.95
N TYR A 215 -17.65 14.41 16.43
CA TYR A 215 -17.18 13.26 17.20
C TYR A 215 -16.25 12.35 16.39
N MET A 216 -16.63 12.04 15.13
CA MET A 216 -15.83 11.20 14.25
C MET A 216 -14.46 11.82 13.95
N VAL A 217 -14.39 13.10 13.63
CA VAL A 217 -13.13 13.83 13.42
C VAL A 217 -12.24 13.76 14.68
N ASN A 218 -12.82 14.08 15.85
CA ASN A 218 -12.09 14.00 17.11
C ASN A 218 -11.58 12.58 17.37
N ARG A 219 -12.39 11.56 17.11
CA ARG A 219 -11.99 10.15 17.25
C ARG A 219 -10.80 9.81 16.37
N CYS A 220 -10.80 10.23 15.10
CA CYS A 220 -9.68 9.96 14.17
C CYS A 220 -8.35 10.49 14.71
N TYR A 221 -8.34 11.60 15.44
CA TYR A 221 -7.12 12.22 15.98
C TYR A 221 -6.85 11.90 17.46
N THR A 222 -7.69 11.08 18.09
CA THR A 222 -7.46 10.58 19.47
C THR A 222 -7.11 9.09 19.50
N MET A 223 -7.28 8.36 18.39
CA MET A 223 -6.94 6.94 18.28
C MET A 223 -5.43 6.69 18.30
N TYR A 224 -4.64 7.62 17.75
CA TYR A 224 -3.21 7.42 17.52
C TYR A 224 -2.37 8.43 18.32
N MET A 225 -1.10 8.12 18.49
CA MET A 225 -0.14 9.04 19.09
C MET A 225 0.03 10.31 18.24
N GLN A 226 0.35 11.45 18.87
CA GLN A 226 0.45 12.73 18.19
C GLN A 226 1.44 12.71 17.01
N GLN A 227 2.57 12.03 17.15
CA GLN A 227 3.54 11.90 16.07
C GLN A 227 2.98 11.17 14.83
N ASN A 228 2.10 10.18 15.01
CA ASN A 228 1.43 9.52 13.90
C ASN A 228 0.37 10.44 13.27
N ASN A 229 -0.41 11.16 14.10
CA ASN A 229 -1.40 12.12 13.62
C ASN A 229 -0.78 13.20 12.74
N ASN A 230 0.43 13.67 13.08
CA ASN A 230 1.14 14.70 12.31
C ASN A 230 1.54 14.24 10.90
N VAL A 231 1.56 12.95 10.63
CA VAL A 231 1.97 12.37 9.35
C VAL A 231 0.92 11.42 8.75
N LEU A 232 -0.31 11.42 9.30
CA LEU A 232 -1.42 10.64 8.73
C LEU A 232 -1.62 10.99 7.26
N PHE A 233 -1.77 9.97 6.43
CA PHE A 233 -2.00 10.14 5.00
C PHE A 233 -3.49 10.36 4.75
N ASN A 234 -3.91 11.62 4.74
CA ASN A 234 -5.30 12.02 4.55
C ASN A 234 -5.65 12.09 3.07
N LEU A 235 -6.79 11.54 2.69
CA LEU A 235 -7.25 11.48 1.31
C LEU A 235 -8.78 11.65 1.24
N LEU A 236 -9.29 12.05 0.07
CA LEU A 236 -10.73 12.15 -0.22
C LEU A 236 -11.19 11.12 -1.25
N ASP A 237 -10.26 10.58 -2.03
CA ASP A 237 -10.46 9.48 -2.98
C ASP A 237 -9.12 8.80 -3.27
N SER A 238 -9.17 7.67 -3.96
CA SER A 238 -8.02 6.90 -4.39
C SER A 238 -8.36 6.05 -5.62
N HIS A 239 -7.40 5.26 -6.11
CA HIS A 239 -7.64 4.28 -7.18
C HIS A 239 -8.58 3.13 -6.77
N ASP A 240 -8.82 2.94 -5.47
CA ASP A 240 -9.71 1.91 -4.91
C ASP A 240 -11.12 2.43 -4.58
N THR A 241 -11.35 3.72 -4.75
CA THR A 241 -12.63 4.36 -4.48
C THR A 241 -13.21 5.00 -5.75
N GLU A 242 -14.49 5.29 -5.75
CA GLU A 242 -15.05 6.15 -6.78
C GLU A 242 -14.42 7.54 -6.71
N ARG A 243 -14.11 8.14 -7.86
CA ARG A 243 -13.58 9.50 -7.90
C ARG A 243 -14.53 10.47 -7.22
N LEU A 244 -13.99 11.32 -6.37
CA LEU A 244 -14.76 12.31 -5.63
C LEU A 244 -15.61 13.18 -6.57
N ILE A 245 -15.04 13.65 -7.68
CA ILE A 245 -15.73 14.52 -8.63
C ILE A 245 -17.00 13.88 -9.21
N ASN A 246 -17.05 12.56 -9.36
CA ASN A 246 -18.22 11.85 -9.88
C ASN A 246 -19.37 11.79 -8.86
N ARG A 247 -19.08 11.96 -7.58
CA ARG A 247 -20.05 11.92 -6.48
C ARG A 247 -20.55 13.31 -6.10
N LEU A 248 -19.97 14.37 -6.67
CA LEU A 248 -20.30 15.73 -6.32
C LEU A 248 -21.51 16.23 -7.11
N HIS A 249 -22.44 16.84 -6.40
CA HIS A 249 -23.57 17.56 -6.99
C HIS A 249 -23.38 19.09 -6.97
N ASN A 250 -22.38 19.57 -6.22
CA ASN A 250 -22.10 20.99 -6.01
C ASN A 250 -20.59 21.19 -5.72
N LEU A 251 -19.96 22.13 -6.41
CA LEU A 251 -18.56 22.50 -6.19
C LEU A 251 -18.29 23.10 -4.81
N ASP A 252 -19.28 23.75 -4.19
CA ASP A 252 -19.11 24.27 -2.82
C ASP A 252 -18.81 23.15 -1.82
N ILE A 253 -19.48 22.00 -1.98
CA ILE A 253 -19.21 20.80 -1.17
C ILE A 253 -17.80 20.28 -1.41
N PHE A 254 -17.31 20.33 -2.64
CA PHE A 254 -15.93 19.96 -2.96
C PHE A 254 -14.93 20.87 -2.23
N TYR A 255 -15.11 22.18 -2.32
CA TYR A 255 -14.22 23.14 -1.64
C TYR A 255 -14.25 23.00 -0.11
N GLN A 256 -15.40 22.67 0.48
CA GLN A 256 -15.49 22.39 1.91
C GLN A 256 -14.69 21.15 2.30
N GLN A 257 -14.76 20.05 1.52
CA GLN A 257 -13.99 18.85 1.76
C GLN A 257 -12.48 19.10 1.60
N LEU A 258 -12.08 19.88 0.57
CA LEU A 258 -10.68 20.28 0.40
C LEU A 258 -10.19 21.14 1.57
N ALA A 259 -11.01 22.06 2.06
CA ALA A 259 -10.66 22.87 3.23
C ALA A 259 -10.38 21.99 4.46
N ILE A 260 -11.21 20.97 4.69
CA ILE A 260 -10.98 20.00 5.76
C ILE A 260 -9.69 19.23 5.53
N LEU A 261 -9.48 18.67 4.32
CA LEU A 261 -8.28 17.92 3.98
C LEU A 261 -7.00 18.70 4.26
N PHE A 262 -6.96 19.98 3.91
CA PHE A 262 -5.76 20.82 4.03
C PHE A 262 -5.58 21.51 5.38
N THR A 263 -6.59 21.50 6.24
CA THR A 263 -6.52 22.16 7.56
C THR A 263 -6.40 21.19 8.74
N LEU A 264 -6.74 19.93 8.56
CA LEU A 264 -6.55 18.92 9.57
C LEU A 264 -5.08 18.47 9.64
N PRO A 265 -4.60 18.01 10.81
CA PRO A 265 -3.25 17.44 10.94
C PRO A 265 -3.04 16.25 10.00
N GLY A 266 -1.82 16.12 9.46
CA GLY A 266 -1.42 15.04 8.57
C GLY A 266 -0.89 15.54 7.24
N SER A 267 -0.69 14.60 6.31
CA SER A 267 -0.22 14.84 4.95
C SER A 267 -1.40 14.72 3.98
N PRO A 268 -1.91 15.84 3.43
CA PRO A 268 -3.01 15.78 2.48
C PRO A 268 -2.55 15.16 1.16
N CYS A 269 -3.31 14.20 0.66
CA CYS A 269 -3.11 13.56 -0.65
C CYS A 269 -4.27 13.92 -1.59
N ILE A 270 -3.92 14.36 -2.78
CA ILE A 270 -4.85 14.54 -3.89
C ILE A 270 -4.62 13.41 -4.89
N TYR A 271 -5.65 12.62 -5.16
CA TYR A 271 -5.60 11.63 -6.23
C TYR A 271 -5.58 12.36 -7.58
N TYR A 272 -4.70 11.94 -8.49
CA TYR A 272 -4.50 12.64 -9.75
C TYR A 272 -5.83 12.86 -10.50
N GLY A 273 -6.03 14.05 -11.03
CA GLY A 273 -7.25 14.45 -11.74
C GLY A 273 -8.42 14.88 -10.85
N THR A 274 -8.31 14.78 -9.52
CA THR A 274 -9.34 15.32 -8.59
C THR A 274 -9.30 16.85 -8.54
N GLU A 275 -8.16 17.44 -8.91
CA GLU A 275 -7.94 18.90 -8.93
C GLU A 275 -8.50 19.61 -10.16
N ILE A 276 -9.01 18.91 -11.18
CA ILE A 276 -9.49 19.45 -12.47
C ILE A 276 -10.94 19.10 -12.77
#